data_49ae20f65d08108bad0b997f61ab44b3
#
_entry.id   49ae20f65d08108bad0b997f61ab44b3
#
_cell.length_a   1.000
_cell.length_b   1.000
_cell.length_c   1.000
_cell.angle_alpha   90.00
_cell.angle_beta   90.00
_cell.angle_gamma   90.00
#
_symmetry.space_group_name_H-M   'P 1'
#
loop_
_entity.id
_entity.type
_entity.pdbx_description
1 polymer ?
#
loop_
_entity_poly.entity_id
_entity_poly.type
_entity_poly.pdbx_seq_one_letter_code
_entity_poly.pdbx_strand_id
1 'polypeptide(L)'
;DEEIGKLIADAMEKVGNDGVITVEESRSMGTTLDVVEGMQFDRGYVSAYMVTDTEKMIAEYENPYILITDKKISNIQEILPILEQIVQLGKPLVIIAEDIEGEAMATLVVNKLRGTFNCVAVKAPGFGDRRKEMLQDIAILTGGEVISEELGYDLKEATIEMLGKAAKVKVDKENTVIVNGEGSQEEIQNRVKQIKAQLEETESEFDAEKLQERLAKLSGGVAVIQVGAATETELKERKLRIEDALAATRAAVEEGIVPGGGTVLVDSIPAVAKLLENSNGDEKTGVSIIVRALEEPVRQIAANAGLEGSVIVEKVRAEADGIGFDALNEKYVNMIEAGIVDPTKVTRSALQNASSVAAMVLTTEGAVADIEKEDPMAAMAGMGGMGGMGGMM
;
A
#
# COMPACT_ATOMS: atom_id res chain seq x y z
N ASP A 1 5.69 17.47 10.53
CA ASP A 1 4.36 18.12 10.43
C ASP A 1 3.45 17.59 11.54
N GLU A 2 3.29 18.42 12.59
CA GLU A 2 2.54 18.03 13.80
C GLU A 2 1.05 17.82 13.52
N GLU A 3 0.48 18.55 12.57
CA GLU A 3 -0.94 18.45 12.20
C GLU A 3 -1.23 17.08 11.55
N ILE A 4 -0.38 16.66 10.63
CA ILE A 4 -0.50 15.34 10.00
C ILE A 4 -0.26 14.23 11.02
N GLY A 5 0.73 14.37 11.90
CA GLY A 5 1.00 13.39 12.95
C GLY A 5 -0.20 13.19 13.88
N LYS A 6 -0.84 14.27 14.33
CA LYS A 6 -2.07 14.20 15.13
C LYS A 6 -3.21 13.53 14.38
N LEU A 7 -3.43 13.91 13.12
CA LEU A 7 -4.49 13.36 12.28
C LEU A 7 -4.37 11.83 12.15
N ILE A 8 -3.14 11.33 11.93
CA ILE A 8 -2.88 9.88 11.84
C ILE A 8 -3.07 9.21 13.22
N ALA A 9 -2.60 9.82 14.30
CA ALA A 9 -2.81 9.30 15.65
C ALA A 9 -4.29 9.20 16.00
N ASP A 10 -5.08 10.23 15.70
CA ASP A 10 -6.53 10.25 15.92
C ASP A 10 -7.24 9.17 15.06
N ALA A 11 -6.76 8.96 13.84
CA ALA A 11 -7.27 7.91 12.97
C ALA A 11 -6.97 6.50 13.55
N MET A 12 -5.73 6.26 13.98
CA MET A 12 -5.32 5.00 14.63
C MET A 12 -6.09 4.73 15.92
N GLU A 13 -6.33 5.77 16.74
CA GLU A 13 -7.12 5.63 17.97
C GLU A 13 -8.56 5.18 17.69
N LYS A 14 -9.16 5.69 16.60
CA LYS A 14 -10.55 5.36 16.23
C LYS A 14 -10.72 3.95 15.67
N VAL A 15 -9.76 3.48 14.83
CA VAL A 15 -9.88 2.18 14.15
C VAL A 15 -9.02 1.08 14.79
N GLY A 16 -8.13 1.43 15.72
CA GLY A 16 -7.18 0.50 16.35
C GLY A 16 -5.93 0.25 15.51
N ASN A 17 -4.98 -0.51 16.09
CA ASN A 17 -3.67 -0.77 15.45
C ASN A 17 -3.77 -1.55 14.13
N ASP A 18 -4.74 -2.46 14.05
CA ASP A 18 -5.02 -3.27 12.86
C ASP A 18 -6.05 -2.61 11.93
N GLY A 19 -6.50 -1.40 12.28
CA GLY A 19 -7.51 -0.67 11.56
C GLY A 19 -7.03 -0.13 10.22
N VAL A 20 -7.96 0.04 9.30
CA VAL A 20 -7.69 0.52 7.96
C VAL A 20 -7.82 2.03 7.91
N ILE A 21 -6.79 2.71 7.39
CA ILE A 21 -6.81 4.15 7.13
C ILE A 21 -6.57 4.35 5.63
N THR A 22 -7.47 5.09 4.98
CA THR A 22 -7.35 5.48 3.57
C THR A 22 -7.23 6.99 3.46
N VAL A 23 -6.60 7.45 2.38
CA VAL A 23 -6.45 8.89 2.10
C VAL A 23 -7.17 9.17 0.78
N GLU A 24 -8.13 10.09 0.84
CA GLU A 24 -8.96 10.46 -0.31
C GLU A 24 -8.91 11.95 -0.58
N GLU A 25 -9.18 12.32 -1.84
CA GLU A 25 -9.29 13.72 -2.24
C GLU A 25 -10.68 14.27 -1.91
N SER A 26 -10.71 15.45 -1.33
CA SER A 26 -11.95 16.18 -1.04
C SER A 26 -12.02 17.48 -1.84
N ARG A 27 -13.23 17.90 -2.16
CA ARG A 27 -13.49 19.22 -2.74
C ARG A 27 -13.56 20.34 -1.69
N SER A 28 -13.49 20.00 -0.41
CA SER A 28 -13.45 20.97 0.68
C SER A 28 -12.07 21.64 0.78
N MET A 29 -11.97 22.79 1.45
CA MET A 29 -10.68 23.48 1.65
C MET A 29 -9.88 22.95 2.86
N GLY A 30 -10.38 21.95 3.59
CA GLY A 30 -9.75 21.42 4.79
C GLY A 30 -9.53 19.93 4.74
N THR A 31 -8.70 19.42 5.65
CA THR A 31 -8.53 17.98 5.84
C THR A 31 -9.46 17.53 6.98
N THR A 32 -10.26 16.48 6.72
CA THR A 32 -11.18 15.89 7.71
C THR A 32 -10.90 14.42 7.89
N LEU A 33 -11.29 13.89 9.05
CA LEU A 33 -11.19 12.47 9.40
C LEU A 33 -12.57 11.93 9.69
N ASP A 34 -13.04 11.04 8.83
CA ASP A 34 -14.30 10.34 8.98
C ASP A 34 -14.03 8.84 9.21
N VAL A 35 -14.89 8.19 9.98
CA VAL A 35 -14.90 6.72 10.11
C VAL A 35 -16.16 6.21 9.44
N VAL A 36 -15.98 5.36 8.46
CA VAL A 36 -17.07 4.77 7.67
C VAL A 36 -17.03 3.25 7.80
N GLU A 37 -18.15 2.62 7.49
CA GLU A 37 -18.20 1.17 7.42
C GLU A 37 -17.34 0.66 6.29
N GLY A 38 -16.62 -0.43 6.54
CA GLY A 38 -15.71 -1.00 5.58
C GLY A 38 -14.86 -2.11 6.17
N MET A 39 -14.12 -2.79 5.31
CA MET A 39 -13.18 -3.81 5.77
C MET A 39 -12.00 -3.95 4.81
N GLN A 40 -10.89 -4.44 5.34
CA GLN A 40 -9.75 -4.91 4.56
C GLN A 40 -9.57 -6.41 4.72
N PHE A 41 -9.16 -7.08 3.66
CA PHE A 41 -8.69 -8.46 3.72
C PHE A 41 -7.45 -8.68 2.85
N ASP A 42 -6.63 -9.67 3.22
CA ASP A 42 -5.30 -9.91 2.69
C ASP A 42 -5.37 -10.73 1.40
N ARG A 43 -6.00 -10.18 0.37
CA ARG A 43 -6.02 -10.70 -1.00
C ARG A 43 -6.01 -9.53 -1.96
N GLY A 44 -5.07 -9.54 -2.89
CA GLY A 44 -4.97 -8.55 -3.94
C GLY A 44 -5.56 -9.02 -5.27
N TYR A 45 -5.33 -8.24 -6.31
CA TYR A 45 -5.82 -8.57 -7.65
C TYR A 45 -5.19 -9.86 -8.20
N VAL A 46 -5.96 -10.62 -8.96
CA VAL A 46 -5.51 -11.86 -9.60
C VAL A 46 -4.53 -11.60 -10.75
N SER A 47 -4.62 -10.42 -11.37
CA SER A 47 -3.76 -10.02 -12.48
C SER A 47 -3.39 -8.55 -12.42
N ALA A 48 -2.11 -8.25 -12.58
CA ALA A 48 -1.59 -6.87 -12.65
C ALA A 48 -2.18 -6.06 -13.84
N TYR A 49 -2.68 -6.72 -14.87
CA TYR A 49 -3.37 -6.05 -15.98
C TYR A 49 -4.75 -5.45 -15.60
N MET A 50 -5.22 -5.73 -14.39
CA MET A 50 -6.49 -5.19 -13.87
C MET A 50 -6.32 -3.88 -13.09
N VAL A 51 -5.10 -3.35 -12.92
CA VAL A 51 -4.86 -2.09 -12.26
C VAL A 51 -5.44 -0.89 -13.04
N THR A 52 -5.84 0.14 -12.33
CA THR A 52 -6.29 1.42 -12.90
C THR A 52 -5.17 2.46 -12.88
N ASP A 53 -4.29 2.36 -11.89
CA ASP A 53 -3.08 3.16 -11.73
C ASP A 53 -1.85 2.24 -11.87
N THR A 54 -1.13 2.40 -12.97
CA THR A 54 0.05 1.57 -13.29
C THR A 54 1.32 2.02 -12.55
N GLU A 55 1.37 3.24 -12.07
CA GLU A 55 2.50 3.75 -11.30
C GLU A 55 2.46 3.21 -9.86
N LYS A 56 1.27 3.30 -9.25
CA LYS A 56 1.03 2.77 -7.89
C LYS A 56 0.71 1.27 -7.87
N MET A 57 0.46 0.64 -9.02
CA MET A 57 0.02 -0.76 -9.14
C MET A 57 -1.24 -1.06 -8.34
N ILE A 58 -2.26 -0.19 -8.47
CA ILE A 58 -3.52 -0.26 -7.74
C ILE A 58 -4.69 -0.28 -8.71
N ALA A 59 -5.72 -1.07 -8.40
CA ALA A 59 -7.04 -0.97 -9.00
C ALA A 59 -7.98 -0.27 -8.03
N GLU A 60 -8.54 0.87 -8.44
CA GLU A 60 -9.44 1.68 -7.62
C GLU A 60 -10.71 1.98 -8.42
N TYR A 61 -11.87 1.69 -7.83
CA TYR A 61 -13.17 1.88 -8.44
C TYR A 61 -14.15 2.57 -7.48
N GLU A 62 -14.85 3.57 -7.99
CA GLU A 62 -15.93 4.26 -7.30
C GLU A 62 -17.28 3.64 -7.66
N ASN A 63 -18.12 3.47 -6.65
CA ASN A 63 -19.47 2.87 -6.75
C ASN A 63 -19.51 1.58 -7.57
N PRO A 64 -18.60 0.61 -7.30
CA PRO A 64 -18.61 -0.67 -8.00
C PRO A 64 -19.72 -1.57 -7.51
N TYR A 65 -20.17 -2.47 -8.39
CA TYR A 65 -20.86 -3.68 -7.98
C TYR A 65 -19.85 -4.74 -7.54
N ILE A 66 -20.24 -5.60 -6.60
CA ILE A 66 -19.38 -6.63 -6.03
C ILE A 66 -20.06 -7.99 -6.18
N LEU A 67 -19.49 -8.83 -7.04
CA LEU A 67 -19.91 -10.24 -7.18
C LEU A 67 -19.14 -11.08 -6.18
N ILE A 68 -19.84 -11.81 -5.33
CA ILE A 68 -19.26 -12.61 -4.24
C ILE A 68 -19.64 -14.07 -4.44
N THR A 69 -18.65 -14.96 -4.58
CA THR A 69 -18.89 -16.39 -4.75
C THR A 69 -17.80 -17.25 -4.12
N ASP A 70 -18.16 -18.41 -3.63
CA ASP A 70 -17.23 -19.43 -3.15
C ASP A 70 -16.73 -20.37 -4.26
N LYS A 71 -17.23 -20.16 -5.50
CA LYS A 71 -16.85 -20.95 -6.66
C LYS A 71 -15.57 -20.45 -7.31
N LYS A 72 -14.91 -21.36 -8.01
CA LYS A 72 -13.85 -21.06 -8.96
C LYS A 72 -14.45 -20.77 -10.32
N ILE A 73 -14.06 -19.65 -10.93
CA ILE A 73 -14.54 -19.21 -12.23
C ILE A 73 -13.46 -19.48 -13.28
N SER A 74 -13.67 -20.52 -14.11
CA SER A 74 -12.74 -20.86 -15.20
C SER A 74 -13.32 -20.55 -16.59
N ASN A 75 -14.65 -20.61 -16.71
CA ASN A 75 -15.36 -20.36 -17.96
C ASN A 75 -16.18 -19.06 -17.86
N ILE A 76 -15.97 -18.16 -18.81
CA ILE A 76 -16.65 -16.85 -18.85
C ILE A 76 -18.18 -17.00 -18.99
N GLN A 77 -18.67 -18.09 -19.58
CA GLN A 77 -20.09 -18.35 -19.77
C GLN A 77 -20.88 -18.47 -18.45
N GLU A 78 -20.19 -18.78 -17.35
CA GLU A 78 -20.81 -18.90 -16.03
C GLU A 78 -21.26 -17.54 -15.47
N ILE A 79 -20.55 -16.47 -15.83
CA ILE A 79 -20.83 -15.10 -15.36
C ILE A 79 -21.27 -14.16 -16.47
N LEU A 80 -21.39 -14.65 -17.71
CA LEU A 80 -21.75 -13.83 -18.87
C LEU A 80 -23.06 -13.05 -18.68
N PRO A 81 -24.15 -13.66 -18.16
CA PRO A 81 -25.42 -12.96 -18.00
C PRO A 81 -25.32 -11.76 -17.06
N ILE A 82 -24.54 -11.84 -16.00
CA ILE A 82 -24.34 -10.72 -15.08
C ILE A 82 -23.37 -9.67 -15.66
N LEU A 83 -22.34 -10.09 -16.39
CA LEU A 83 -21.43 -9.16 -17.07
C LEU A 83 -22.16 -8.28 -18.10
N GLU A 84 -23.08 -8.87 -18.89
CA GLU A 84 -23.88 -8.12 -19.87
C GLU A 84 -24.74 -7.04 -19.20
N GLN A 85 -25.35 -7.34 -18.07
CA GLN A 85 -26.15 -6.39 -17.31
C GLN A 85 -25.28 -5.26 -16.75
N ILE A 86 -24.10 -5.56 -16.18
CA ILE A 86 -23.18 -4.56 -15.64
C ILE A 86 -22.61 -3.65 -16.73
N VAL A 87 -22.29 -4.21 -17.90
CA VAL A 87 -21.82 -3.43 -19.07
C VAL A 87 -22.91 -2.45 -19.52
N GLN A 88 -24.18 -2.86 -19.56
CA GLN A 88 -25.29 -1.97 -19.90
C GLN A 88 -25.47 -0.82 -18.91
N LEU A 89 -25.17 -1.06 -17.62
CA LEU A 89 -25.21 -0.02 -16.58
C LEU A 89 -23.99 0.91 -16.62
N GLY A 90 -22.91 0.55 -17.32
CA GLY A 90 -21.67 1.30 -17.40
C GLY A 90 -20.95 1.42 -16.05
N LYS A 91 -21.17 0.48 -15.12
CA LYS A 91 -20.58 0.47 -13.78
C LYS A 91 -19.39 -0.49 -13.70
N PRO A 92 -18.41 -0.23 -12.83
CA PRO A 92 -17.34 -1.18 -12.59
C PRO A 92 -17.81 -2.37 -11.77
N LEU A 93 -17.13 -3.52 -11.95
CA LEU A 93 -17.38 -4.75 -11.22
C LEU A 93 -16.14 -5.23 -10.49
N VAL A 94 -16.28 -5.51 -9.20
CA VAL A 94 -15.32 -6.26 -8.40
C VAL A 94 -15.81 -7.68 -8.29
N ILE A 95 -14.97 -8.66 -8.62
CA ILE A 95 -15.30 -10.09 -8.54
C ILE A 95 -14.47 -10.69 -7.42
N ILE A 96 -15.14 -11.20 -6.38
CA ILE A 96 -14.51 -11.93 -5.28
C ILE A 96 -14.94 -13.40 -5.42
N ALA A 97 -13.99 -14.25 -5.82
CA ALA A 97 -14.24 -15.67 -6.09
C ALA A 97 -13.15 -16.54 -5.47
N GLU A 98 -13.40 -17.84 -5.30
CA GLU A 98 -12.36 -18.76 -4.83
C GLU A 98 -11.08 -18.62 -5.68
N ASP A 99 -11.23 -18.68 -6.99
CA ASP A 99 -10.17 -18.36 -7.96
C ASP A 99 -10.81 -17.93 -9.29
N ILE A 100 -10.05 -17.19 -10.09
CA ILE A 100 -10.43 -16.84 -11.45
C ILE A 100 -9.26 -17.17 -12.36
N GLU A 101 -9.46 -18.07 -13.28
CA GLU A 101 -8.39 -18.57 -14.15
C GLU A 101 -8.85 -18.87 -15.58
N GLY A 102 -7.92 -19.36 -16.40
CA GLY A 102 -8.17 -19.87 -17.74
C GLY A 102 -8.82 -18.84 -18.67
N GLU A 103 -9.90 -19.26 -19.37
CA GLU A 103 -10.61 -18.45 -20.35
C GLU A 103 -11.30 -17.24 -19.70
N ALA A 104 -11.88 -17.41 -18.51
CA ALA A 104 -12.54 -16.33 -17.79
C ALA A 104 -11.59 -15.17 -17.49
N MET A 105 -10.41 -15.47 -16.93
CA MET A 105 -9.38 -14.49 -16.66
C MET A 105 -8.93 -13.77 -17.93
N ALA A 106 -8.60 -14.52 -18.99
CA ALA A 106 -8.12 -13.93 -20.24
C ALA A 106 -9.18 -12.99 -20.84
N THR A 107 -10.43 -13.37 -20.82
CA THR A 107 -11.54 -12.57 -21.37
C THR A 107 -11.74 -11.29 -20.57
N LEU A 108 -11.75 -11.35 -19.24
CA LEU A 108 -11.88 -10.17 -18.38
C LEU A 108 -10.73 -9.17 -18.61
N VAL A 109 -9.47 -9.65 -18.65
CA VAL A 109 -8.30 -8.84 -18.90
C VAL A 109 -8.36 -8.16 -20.28
N VAL A 110 -8.69 -8.92 -21.34
CA VAL A 110 -8.76 -8.35 -22.71
C VAL A 110 -9.83 -7.27 -22.80
N ASN A 111 -11.02 -7.49 -22.22
CA ASN A 111 -12.09 -6.50 -22.25
C ASN A 111 -11.75 -5.24 -21.44
N LYS A 112 -11.07 -5.39 -20.30
CA LYS A 112 -10.57 -4.27 -19.53
C LYS A 112 -9.54 -3.46 -20.30
N LEU A 113 -8.54 -4.11 -20.91
CA LEU A 113 -7.50 -3.44 -21.71
C LEU A 113 -8.08 -2.72 -22.93
N ARG A 114 -9.18 -3.22 -23.49
CA ARG A 114 -9.92 -2.54 -24.57
C ARG A 114 -10.81 -1.40 -24.09
N GLY A 115 -10.95 -1.20 -22.78
CA GLY A 115 -11.81 -0.18 -22.20
C GLY A 115 -13.32 -0.46 -22.35
N THR A 116 -13.69 -1.67 -22.76
CA THR A 116 -15.10 -2.09 -22.89
C THR A 116 -15.77 -2.38 -21.57
N PHE A 117 -14.98 -2.82 -20.57
CA PHE A 117 -15.49 -3.23 -19.28
C PHE A 117 -14.45 -2.96 -18.17
N ASN A 118 -14.88 -2.25 -17.14
CA ASN A 118 -14.07 -1.96 -15.97
C ASN A 118 -14.30 -3.02 -14.90
N CYS A 119 -13.27 -3.82 -14.62
CA CYS A 119 -13.36 -4.83 -13.58
C CYS A 119 -12.01 -5.09 -12.90
N VAL A 120 -12.08 -5.62 -11.69
CA VAL A 120 -10.98 -6.27 -10.98
C VAL A 120 -11.46 -7.58 -10.38
N ALA A 121 -10.61 -8.59 -10.45
CA ALA A 121 -10.84 -9.90 -9.87
C ALA A 121 -9.89 -10.12 -8.70
N VAL A 122 -10.42 -10.63 -7.59
CA VAL A 122 -9.74 -10.86 -6.34
C VAL A 122 -10.05 -12.26 -5.85
N LYS A 123 -9.06 -12.94 -5.27
CA LYS A 123 -9.31 -14.23 -4.61
C LYS A 123 -10.04 -14.03 -3.28
N ALA A 124 -10.99 -14.91 -3.00
CA ALA A 124 -11.68 -14.92 -1.71
C ALA A 124 -10.71 -15.12 -0.54
N PRO A 125 -10.87 -14.38 0.56
CA PRO A 125 -10.03 -14.53 1.73
C PRO A 125 -10.33 -15.85 2.46
N GLY A 126 -9.33 -16.40 3.15
CA GLY A 126 -9.46 -17.64 3.92
C GLY A 126 -9.49 -18.90 3.07
N PHE A 127 -9.75 -20.05 3.75
CA PHE A 127 -9.84 -21.38 3.16
C PHE A 127 -10.94 -22.18 3.85
N GLY A 128 -11.58 -23.11 3.13
CA GLY A 128 -12.61 -23.99 3.67
C GLY A 128 -13.78 -23.20 4.28
N ASP A 129 -14.26 -23.62 5.44
CA ASP A 129 -15.41 -22.99 6.10
C ASP A 129 -15.13 -21.54 6.50
N ARG A 130 -13.89 -21.20 6.84
CA ARG A 130 -13.51 -19.79 7.11
C ARG A 130 -13.71 -18.89 5.91
N ARG A 131 -13.45 -19.39 4.69
CA ARG A 131 -13.72 -18.64 3.45
C ARG A 131 -15.19 -18.30 3.35
N LYS A 132 -16.07 -19.27 3.60
CA LYS A 132 -17.53 -19.08 3.55
C LYS A 132 -17.98 -18.01 4.53
N GLU A 133 -17.46 -18.08 5.76
CA GLU A 133 -17.76 -17.10 6.80
C GLU A 133 -17.26 -15.68 6.45
N MET A 134 -16.06 -15.56 5.88
CA MET A 134 -15.53 -14.26 5.45
C MET A 134 -16.29 -13.71 4.23
N LEU A 135 -16.68 -14.55 3.28
CA LEU A 135 -17.53 -14.13 2.15
C LEU A 135 -18.89 -13.65 2.64
N GLN A 136 -19.48 -14.30 3.65
CA GLN A 136 -20.71 -13.86 4.27
C GLN A 136 -20.55 -12.52 4.97
N ASP A 137 -19.43 -12.28 5.67
CA ASP A 137 -19.14 -11.02 6.31
C ASP A 137 -19.04 -9.88 5.26
N ILE A 138 -18.39 -10.15 4.12
CA ILE A 138 -18.28 -9.20 2.99
C ILE A 138 -19.67 -8.94 2.37
N ALA A 139 -20.48 -9.99 2.19
CA ALA A 139 -21.84 -9.86 1.63
C ALA A 139 -22.72 -8.98 2.52
N ILE A 140 -22.73 -9.21 3.84
CA ILE A 140 -23.47 -8.41 4.81
C ILE A 140 -22.99 -6.96 4.79
N LEU A 141 -21.66 -6.72 4.77
CA LEU A 141 -21.09 -5.40 4.71
C LEU A 141 -21.49 -4.61 3.47
N THR A 142 -21.63 -5.29 2.34
CA THR A 142 -21.87 -4.65 1.03
C THR A 142 -23.34 -4.71 0.59
N GLY A 143 -24.20 -5.36 1.39
CA GLY A 143 -25.62 -5.55 1.07
C GLY A 143 -25.87 -6.48 -0.11
N GLY A 144 -24.95 -7.43 -0.35
CA GLY A 144 -25.07 -8.44 -1.38
C GLY A 144 -25.31 -9.84 -0.82
N GLU A 145 -25.32 -10.83 -1.69
CA GLU A 145 -25.46 -12.24 -1.36
C GLU A 145 -24.24 -13.04 -1.81
N VAL A 146 -23.91 -14.10 -1.05
CA VAL A 146 -22.88 -15.05 -1.49
C VAL A 146 -23.53 -16.02 -2.48
N ILE A 147 -23.06 -16.01 -3.72
CA ILE A 147 -23.55 -16.93 -4.76
C ILE A 147 -22.81 -18.26 -4.62
N SER A 148 -23.48 -19.23 -4.01
CA SER A 148 -22.95 -20.55 -3.68
C SER A 148 -23.98 -21.64 -4.00
N GLU A 149 -23.51 -22.78 -4.53
CA GLU A 149 -24.37 -23.95 -4.76
C GLU A 149 -24.96 -24.53 -3.47
N GLU A 150 -24.20 -24.44 -2.36
CA GLU A 150 -24.68 -24.91 -1.06
C GLU A 150 -25.86 -24.07 -0.55
N LEU A 151 -25.91 -22.80 -0.94
CA LEU A 151 -27.03 -21.89 -0.66
C LEU A 151 -28.14 -21.95 -1.71
N GLY A 152 -27.98 -22.78 -2.74
CA GLY A 152 -28.95 -22.98 -3.81
C GLY A 152 -28.86 -21.97 -4.96
N TYR A 153 -27.77 -21.18 -5.04
CA TYR A 153 -27.58 -20.20 -6.10
C TYR A 153 -26.63 -20.70 -7.20
N ASP A 154 -26.96 -20.44 -8.46
CA ASP A 154 -26.08 -20.66 -9.61
C ASP A 154 -25.57 -19.30 -10.12
N LEU A 155 -24.26 -19.21 -10.44
CA LEU A 155 -23.65 -18.03 -11.04
C LEU A 155 -24.32 -17.56 -12.34
N LYS A 156 -24.91 -18.51 -13.11
CA LYS A 156 -25.62 -18.21 -14.35
C LYS A 156 -26.98 -17.52 -14.12
N GLU A 157 -27.54 -17.69 -12.92
CA GLU A 157 -28.79 -17.08 -12.51
C GLU A 157 -28.59 -15.81 -11.66
N ALA A 158 -27.34 -15.38 -11.50
CA ALA A 158 -27.00 -14.18 -10.74
C ALA A 158 -27.70 -12.95 -11.33
N THR A 159 -28.29 -12.14 -10.46
CA THR A 159 -28.94 -10.87 -10.80
C THR A 159 -28.23 -9.70 -10.14
N ILE A 160 -28.49 -8.48 -10.61
CA ILE A 160 -27.87 -7.25 -10.06
C ILE A 160 -28.25 -7.05 -8.59
N GLU A 161 -29.45 -7.47 -8.18
CA GLU A 161 -29.95 -7.34 -6.81
C GLU A 161 -29.15 -8.18 -5.82
N MET A 162 -28.52 -9.26 -6.29
CA MET A 162 -27.68 -10.14 -5.46
C MET A 162 -26.25 -9.59 -5.30
N LEU A 163 -25.86 -8.59 -6.09
CA LEU A 163 -24.54 -8.00 -6.01
C LEU A 163 -24.42 -7.02 -4.86
N GLY A 164 -23.31 -7.13 -4.12
CA GLY A 164 -22.94 -6.11 -3.14
C GLY A 164 -22.58 -4.79 -3.81
N LYS A 165 -22.54 -3.72 -3.00
CA LYS A 165 -22.15 -2.36 -3.41
C LYS A 165 -21.31 -1.69 -2.34
N ALA A 166 -20.46 -0.77 -2.76
CA ALA A 166 -19.70 0.08 -1.86
C ALA A 166 -19.47 1.44 -2.51
N ALA A 167 -19.19 2.47 -1.73
CA ALA A 167 -18.80 3.76 -2.30
C ALA A 167 -17.46 3.64 -3.04
N LYS A 168 -16.52 2.84 -2.52
CA LYS A 168 -15.21 2.66 -3.11
C LYS A 168 -14.62 1.29 -2.80
N VAL A 169 -13.90 0.72 -3.78
CA VAL A 169 -13.06 -0.47 -3.56
C VAL A 169 -11.68 -0.18 -4.12
N LYS A 170 -10.66 -0.44 -3.30
CA LYS A 170 -9.24 -0.31 -3.64
C LYS A 170 -8.57 -1.67 -3.50
N VAL A 171 -7.88 -2.10 -4.54
CA VAL A 171 -7.18 -3.39 -4.59
C VAL A 171 -5.73 -3.15 -4.98
N ASP A 172 -4.81 -3.56 -4.15
CA ASP A 172 -3.38 -3.62 -4.46
C ASP A 172 -2.95 -5.08 -4.72
N LYS A 173 -1.65 -5.32 -4.73
CA LYS A 173 -1.08 -6.65 -4.97
C LYS A 173 -1.41 -7.66 -3.86
N GLU A 174 -1.62 -7.21 -2.64
CA GLU A 174 -1.71 -8.04 -1.44
C GLU A 174 -3.05 -7.89 -0.72
N ASN A 175 -3.71 -6.72 -0.85
CA ASN A 175 -4.87 -6.35 -0.07
C ASN A 175 -6.03 -5.86 -0.93
N THR A 176 -7.23 -6.04 -0.39
CA THR A 176 -8.46 -5.42 -0.88
C THR A 176 -9.11 -4.65 0.26
N VAL A 177 -9.42 -3.38 0.01
CA VAL A 177 -10.12 -2.48 0.94
C VAL A 177 -11.47 -2.11 0.36
N ILE A 178 -12.53 -2.39 1.09
CA ILE A 178 -13.91 -1.96 0.80
C ILE A 178 -14.23 -0.79 1.72
N VAL A 179 -14.60 0.34 1.15
CA VAL A 179 -14.90 1.58 1.88
C VAL A 179 -16.38 1.90 1.71
N ASN A 180 -17.06 2.13 2.83
CA ASN A 180 -18.47 2.50 2.89
C ASN A 180 -19.35 1.53 2.09
N GLY A 181 -19.42 0.27 2.57
CA GLY A 181 -20.34 -0.74 2.04
C GLY A 181 -21.80 -0.32 2.22
N GLU A 182 -22.67 -0.69 1.27
CA GLU A 182 -24.10 -0.34 1.30
C GLU A 182 -24.95 -1.38 2.08
N GLY A 183 -24.34 -2.20 2.94
CA GLY A 183 -25.04 -3.15 3.79
C GLY A 183 -25.87 -2.47 4.89
N SER A 184 -26.87 -3.21 5.40
CA SER A 184 -27.70 -2.73 6.51
C SER A 184 -26.90 -2.71 7.82
N GLN A 185 -26.90 -1.58 8.51
CA GLN A 185 -26.29 -1.45 9.85
C GLN A 185 -26.82 -2.48 10.84
N GLU A 186 -28.11 -2.79 10.76
CA GLU A 186 -28.73 -3.78 11.62
C GLU A 186 -28.17 -5.18 11.39
N GLU A 187 -27.99 -5.56 10.12
CA GLU A 187 -27.42 -6.87 9.75
C GLU A 187 -25.93 -6.96 10.15
N ILE A 188 -25.16 -5.89 9.95
CA ILE A 188 -23.77 -5.82 10.37
C ILE A 188 -23.67 -5.98 11.90
N GLN A 189 -24.49 -5.26 12.68
CA GLN A 189 -24.50 -5.38 14.13
C GLN A 189 -24.94 -6.76 14.60
N ASN A 190 -25.92 -7.39 13.94
CA ASN A 190 -26.34 -8.74 14.24
C ASN A 190 -25.22 -9.73 13.97
N ARG A 191 -24.48 -9.56 12.86
CA ARG A 191 -23.32 -10.38 12.55
C ARG A 191 -22.18 -10.22 13.56
N VAL A 192 -21.90 -9.01 13.99
CA VAL A 192 -20.95 -8.71 15.08
C VAL A 192 -21.35 -9.43 16.38
N LYS A 193 -22.64 -9.43 16.73
CA LYS A 193 -23.14 -10.16 17.93
C LYS A 193 -22.96 -11.67 17.78
N GLN A 194 -23.22 -12.23 16.59
CA GLN A 194 -22.99 -13.66 16.33
C GLN A 194 -21.51 -14.04 16.50
N ILE A 195 -20.59 -13.27 15.91
CA ILE A 195 -19.16 -13.53 16.06
C ILE A 195 -18.71 -13.43 17.52
N LYS A 196 -19.22 -12.46 18.28
CA LYS A 196 -18.95 -12.34 19.73
C LYS A 196 -19.46 -13.56 20.52
N ALA A 197 -20.64 -14.04 20.24
CA ALA A 197 -21.17 -15.25 20.87
C ALA A 197 -20.31 -16.49 20.54
N GLN A 198 -19.90 -16.65 19.28
CA GLN A 198 -18.97 -17.72 18.89
C GLN A 198 -17.61 -17.62 19.61
N LEU A 199 -17.13 -16.40 19.82
CA LEU A 199 -15.88 -16.14 20.54
C LEU A 199 -15.96 -16.56 22.02
N GLU A 200 -17.12 -16.35 22.66
CA GLU A 200 -17.37 -16.76 24.05
C GLU A 200 -17.51 -18.28 24.20
N GLU A 201 -18.00 -18.98 23.17
CA GLU A 201 -18.22 -20.42 23.18
C GLU A 201 -16.99 -21.25 22.75
N THR A 202 -16.00 -20.62 22.08
CA THR A 202 -14.87 -21.35 21.52
C THR A 202 -13.81 -21.68 22.59
N GLU A 203 -13.37 -22.94 22.64
CA GLU A 203 -12.30 -23.41 23.52
C GLU A 203 -10.91 -23.39 22.83
N SER A 204 -10.87 -23.21 21.52
CA SER A 204 -9.65 -23.21 20.71
C SER A 204 -9.03 -21.82 20.66
N GLU A 205 -7.84 -21.64 21.23
CA GLU A 205 -7.11 -20.35 21.16
C GLU A 205 -6.91 -19.87 19.73
N PHE A 206 -6.62 -20.78 18.80
CA PHE A 206 -6.46 -20.45 17.39
C PHE A 206 -7.77 -19.98 16.72
N ASP A 207 -8.89 -20.62 17.04
CA ASP A 207 -10.19 -20.19 16.50
C ASP A 207 -10.65 -18.89 17.15
N ALA A 208 -10.37 -18.70 18.45
CA ALA A 208 -10.60 -17.44 19.15
C ALA A 208 -9.84 -16.28 18.50
N GLU A 209 -8.55 -16.47 18.19
CA GLU A 209 -7.75 -15.46 17.48
C GLU A 209 -8.38 -15.10 16.13
N LYS A 210 -8.81 -16.08 15.35
CA LYS A 210 -9.42 -15.84 14.03
C LYS A 210 -10.81 -15.21 14.11
N LEU A 211 -11.60 -15.55 15.11
CA LEU A 211 -12.87 -14.86 15.37
C LEU A 211 -12.66 -13.41 15.80
N GLN A 212 -11.63 -13.16 16.61
CA GLN A 212 -11.26 -11.81 17.04
C GLN A 212 -10.77 -10.95 15.86
N GLU A 213 -9.97 -11.52 14.97
CA GLU A 213 -9.57 -10.87 13.71
C GLU A 213 -10.77 -10.50 12.83
N ARG A 214 -11.73 -11.41 12.64
CA ARG A 214 -12.97 -11.14 11.88
C ARG A 214 -13.82 -10.06 12.55
N LEU A 215 -13.95 -10.14 13.88
CA LEU A 215 -14.67 -9.14 14.66
C LEU A 215 -14.06 -7.76 14.49
N ALA A 216 -12.73 -7.63 14.59
CA ALA A 216 -12.02 -6.37 14.41
C ALA A 216 -12.23 -5.81 12.99
N LYS A 217 -12.12 -6.66 11.95
CA LYS A 217 -12.34 -6.26 10.55
C LYS A 217 -13.76 -5.77 10.28
N LEU A 218 -14.77 -6.39 10.87
CA LEU A 218 -16.17 -6.03 10.63
C LEU A 218 -16.64 -4.85 11.50
N SER A 219 -16.12 -4.71 12.73
CA SER A 219 -16.54 -3.67 13.68
C SER A 219 -15.67 -2.42 13.68
N GLY A 220 -14.43 -2.52 13.19
CA GLY A 220 -13.46 -1.42 13.22
C GLY A 220 -13.73 -0.32 12.20
N GLY A 221 -14.41 -0.65 11.11
CA GLY A 221 -14.62 0.28 10.00
C GLY A 221 -13.32 0.67 9.27
N VAL A 222 -13.42 1.72 8.48
CA VAL A 222 -12.30 2.33 7.75
C VAL A 222 -12.24 3.81 8.11
N ALA A 223 -11.09 4.28 8.60
CA ALA A 223 -10.84 5.70 8.77
C ALA A 223 -10.49 6.31 7.41
N VAL A 224 -11.23 7.30 6.96
CA VAL A 224 -11.03 8.01 5.70
C VAL A 224 -10.51 9.40 6.01
N ILE A 225 -9.26 9.67 5.65
CA ILE A 225 -8.67 11.01 5.69
C ILE A 225 -9.01 11.69 4.37
N GLN A 226 -9.95 12.63 4.42
CA GLN A 226 -10.34 13.43 3.26
C GLN A 226 -9.48 14.68 3.18
N VAL A 227 -8.62 14.74 2.16
CA VAL A 227 -7.65 15.82 1.98
C VAL A 227 -8.21 16.86 1.03
N GLY A 228 -8.33 18.11 1.49
CA GLY A 228 -8.71 19.23 0.68
C GLY A 228 -7.65 20.33 0.65
N ALA A 229 -7.58 21.06 -0.45
CA ALA A 229 -6.68 22.22 -0.64
C ALA A 229 -7.26 23.23 -1.62
N ALA A 230 -6.64 24.40 -1.67
CA ALA A 230 -7.07 25.47 -2.56
C ALA A 230 -6.70 25.23 -4.04
N THR A 231 -5.63 24.49 -4.29
CA THR A 231 -5.13 24.16 -5.63
C THR A 231 -4.88 22.67 -5.79
N GLU A 232 -4.95 22.17 -7.02
CA GLU A 232 -4.67 20.76 -7.33
C GLU A 232 -3.23 20.35 -6.98
N THR A 233 -2.27 21.23 -7.18
CA THR A 233 -0.85 20.97 -6.84
C THR A 233 -0.67 20.82 -5.33
N GLU A 234 -1.26 21.72 -4.54
CA GLU A 234 -1.24 21.64 -3.08
C GLU A 234 -1.97 20.40 -2.57
N LEU A 235 -3.10 20.04 -3.19
CA LEU A 235 -3.86 18.85 -2.85
C LEU A 235 -3.02 17.58 -3.01
N LYS A 236 -2.37 17.42 -4.17
CA LYS A 236 -1.50 16.29 -4.47
C LYS A 236 -0.30 16.22 -3.50
N GLU A 237 0.34 17.35 -3.23
CA GLU A 237 1.47 17.41 -2.31
C GLU A 237 1.05 17.00 -0.89
N ARG A 238 -0.06 17.54 -0.38
CA ARG A 238 -0.58 17.24 0.96
C ARG A 238 -1.01 15.78 1.07
N LYS A 239 -1.68 15.25 0.05
CA LYS A 239 -2.07 13.84 -0.02
C LYS A 239 -0.87 12.90 0.03
N LEU A 240 0.15 13.14 -0.80
CA LEU A 240 1.38 12.34 -0.83
C LEU A 240 2.11 12.38 0.52
N ARG A 241 2.15 13.54 1.17
CA ARG A 241 2.77 13.69 2.50
C ARG A 241 2.02 12.88 3.57
N ILE A 242 0.69 12.87 3.55
CA ILE A 242 -0.13 12.07 4.47
C ILE A 242 0.02 10.57 4.16
N GLU A 243 0.00 10.17 2.88
CA GLU A 243 0.22 8.78 2.47
C GLU A 243 1.60 8.26 2.93
N ASP A 244 2.65 9.08 2.81
CA ASP A 244 4.00 8.75 3.26
C ASP A 244 4.07 8.60 4.79
N ALA A 245 3.52 9.56 5.53
CA ALA A 245 3.48 9.51 7.00
C ALA A 245 2.66 8.29 7.50
N LEU A 246 1.57 7.94 6.82
CA LEU A 246 0.78 6.76 7.15
C LEU A 246 1.55 5.46 6.88
N ALA A 247 2.26 5.38 5.75
CA ALA A 247 3.10 4.22 5.42
C ALA A 247 4.23 4.04 6.45
N ALA A 248 4.90 5.14 6.85
CA ALA A 248 5.91 5.13 7.90
C ALA A 248 5.33 4.69 9.26
N THR A 249 4.13 5.16 9.61
CA THR A 249 3.46 4.78 10.86
C THR A 249 3.13 3.28 10.87
N ARG A 250 2.60 2.73 9.77
CA ARG A 250 2.34 1.28 9.65
C ARG A 250 3.62 0.46 9.79
N ALA A 251 4.69 0.86 9.11
CA ALA A 251 5.98 0.20 9.21
C ALA A 251 6.55 0.24 10.65
N ALA A 252 6.30 1.33 11.39
CA ALA A 252 6.68 1.46 12.80
C ALA A 252 5.84 0.57 13.73
N VAL A 253 4.55 0.41 13.46
CA VAL A 253 3.69 -0.52 14.21
C VAL A 253 4.14 -1.97 14.03
N GLU A 254 4.56 -2.35 12.81
CA GLU A 254 4.97 -3.73 12.50
C GLU A 254 6.30 -4.15 13.14
N GLU A 255 7.35 -3.31 13.10
CA GLU A 255 8.70 -3.67 13.55
C GLU A 255 9.29 -2.71 14.60
N GLY A 256 8.50 -1.75 15.09
CA GLY A 256 8.97 -0.75 16.05
C GLY A 256 9.76 0.39 15.41
N ILE A 257 10.37 1.20 16.27
CA ILE A 257 11.12 2.40 15.89
C ILE A 257 12.58 2.30 16.35
N VAL A 258 13.44 3.04 15.68
CA VAL A 258 14.86 3.17 15.99
C VAL A 258 15.25 4.66 16.02
N PRO A 259 16.42 5.04 16.61
CA PRO A 259 16.97 6.39 16.47
C PRO A 259 17.06 6.78 15.00
N GLY A 260 16.40 7.89 14.65
CA GLY A 260 16.26 8.33 13.27
C GLY A 260 17.47 9.12 12.74
N GLY A 261 17.28 9.72 11.57
CA GLY A 261 18.31 10.55 10.95
C GLY A 261 19.59 9.81 10.58
N GLY A 262 19.54 8.50 10.38
CA GLY A 262 20.69 7.64 10.10
C GLY A 262 21.52 7.26 11.33
N THR A 263 21.16 7.70 12.53
CA THR A 263 21.90 7.44 13.78
C THR A 263 22.05 5.96 14.04
N VAL A 264 20.98 5.16 13.95
CA VAL A 264 21.03 3.71 14.18
C VAL A 264 22.00 2.98 13.25
N LEU A 265 22.23 3.48 12.04
CA LEU A 265 23.19 2.89 11.11
C LEU A 265 24.62 3.13 11.60
N VAL A 266 24.92 4.33 12.13
CA VAL A 266 26.21 4.66 12.74
C VAL A 266 26.41 3.82 14.01
N ASP A 267 25.41 3.70 14.87
CA ASP A 267 25.44 2.87 16.10
C ASP A 267 25.68 1.39 15.78
N SER A 268 25.29 0.93 14.59
CA SER A 268 25.50 -0.45 14.12
C SER A 268 26.96 -0.73 13.67
N ILE A 269 27.77 0.31 13.39
CA ILE A 269 29.13 0.16 12.87
C ILE A 269 30.01 -0.73 13.77
N PRO A 270 30.05 -0.57 15.11
CA PRO A 270 30.89 -1.41 15.96
C PRO A 270 30.55 -2.90 15.87
N ALA A 271 29.25 -3.24 15.71
CA ALA A 271 28.81 -4.63 15.57
C ALA A 271 29.27 -5.22 14.23
N VAL A 272 29.12 -4.46 13.13
CA VAL A 272 29.55 -4.90 11.80
C VAL A 272 31.09 -4.96 11.70
N ALA A 273 31.80 -4.02 12.31
CA ALA A 273 33.26 -3.98 12.30
C ALA A 273 33.89 -5.21 12.98
N LYS A 274 33.25 -5.81 13.98
CA LYS A 274 33.70 -7.06 14.59
C LYS A 274 33.81 -8.21 13.60
N LEU A 275 33.02 -8.20 12.52
CA LEU A 275 33.08 -9.23 11.49
C LEU A 275 34.40 -9.16 10.71
N LEU A 276 35.07 -7.98 10.64
CA LEU A 276 36.37 -7.80 10.00
C LEU A 276 37.49 -8.64 10.63
N GLU A 277 37.37 -8.97 11.94
CA GLU A 277 38.34 -9.77 12.66
C GLU A 277 38.36 -11.24 12.18
N ASN A 278 37.21 -11.73 11.74
CA ASN A 278 37.01 -13.12 11.31
C ASN A 278 36.94 -13.28 9.78
N SER A 279 36.94 -12.18 9.02
CA SER A 279 36.84 -12.18 7.56
C SER A 279 38.19 -12.02 6.89
N ASN A 280 38.39 -12.65 5.72
CA ASN A 280 39.61 -12.58 4.92
C ASN A 280 39.31 -12.32 3.46
N GLY A 281 40.30 -11.77 2.72
CA GLY A 281 40.20 -11.55 1.26
C GLY A 281 39.00 -10.65 0.89
N ASP A 282 38.22 -11.10 -0.09
CA ASP A 282 37.10 -10.36 -0.66
C ASP A 282 35.94 -10.19 0.33
N GLU A 283 35.71 -11.16 1.22
CA GLU A 283 34.74 -11.05 2.30
C GLU A 283 35.04 -9.86 3.21
N LYS A 284 36.30 -9.70 3.60
CA LYS A 284 36.75 -8.55 4.42
C LYS A 284 36.53 -7.23 3.69
N THR A 285 36.78 -7.21 2.38
CA THR A 285 36.52 -6.02 1.56
C THR A 285 35.02 -5.70 1.52
N GLY A 286 34.14 -6.70 1.36
CA GLY A 286 32.70 -6.54 1.39
C GLY A 286 32.21 -5.96 2.72
N VAL A 287 32.67 -6.51 3.86
CA VAL A 287 32.33 -5.96 5.20
C VAL A 287 32.81 -4.52 5.33
N SER A 288 34.00 -4.19 4.82
CA SER A 288 34.53 -2.81 4.87
C SER A 288 33.69 -1.83 4.06
N ILE A 289 33.14 -2.26 2.91
CA ILE A 289 32.20 -1.47 2.11
C ILE A 289 30.94 -1.15 2.90
N ILE A 290 30.35 -2.15 3.58
CA ILE A 290 29.17 -1.94 4.41
C ILE A 290 29.45 -0.97 5.56
N VAL A 291 30.55 -1.16 6.30
CA VAL A 291 30.95 -0.26 7.40
C VAL A 291 31.01 1.20 6.93
N ARG A 292 31.59 1.43 5.76
CA ARG A 292 31.67 2.78 5.20
C ARG A 292 30.30 3.31 4.74
N ALA A 293 29.47 2.45 4.13
CA ALA A 293 28.15 2.83 3.65
C ALA A 293 27.21 3.25 4.80
N LEU A 294 27.36 2.67 5.98
CA LEU A 294 26.54 3.00 7.15
C LEU A 294 26.70 4.45 7.65
N GLU A 295 27.79 5.13 7.29
CA GLU A 295 28.00 6.54 7.62
C GLU A 295 27.29 7.51 6.67
N GLU A 296 27.00 7.09 5.45
CA GLU A 296 26.55 7.99 4.37
C GLU A 296 25.19 8.68 4.63
N PRO A 297 24.18 8.04 5.24
CA PRO A 297 22.93 8.73 5.53
C PRO A 297 23.10 9.94 6.46
N VAL A 298 23.85 9.82 7.56
CA VAL A 298 24.15 10.96 8.45
C VAL A 298 24.97 12.01 7.73
N ARG A 299 25.96 11.58 6.95
CA ARG A 299 26.82 12.47 6.16
C ARG A 299 26.01 13.30 5.18
N GLN A 300 25.08 12.68 4.47
CA GLN A 300 24.23 13.34 3.49
C GLN A 300 23.26 14.33 4.16
N ILE A 301 22.64 13.94 5.28
CA ILE A 301 21.76 14.84 6.05
C ILE A 301 22.52 16.09 6.49
N ALA A 302 23.75 15.94 7.03
CA ALA A 302 24.58 17.06 7.43
C ALA A 302 24.95 17.94 6.23
N ALA A 303 25.34 17.34 5.10
CA ALA A 303 25.66 18.07 3.88
C ALA A 303 24.46 18.86 3.33
N ASN A 304 23.25 18.28 3.38
CA ASN A 304 22.00 18.96 2.98
C ASN A 304 21.70 20.17 3.90
N ALA A 305 22.11 20.12 5.15
CA ALA A 305 22.05 21.26 6.08
C ALA A 305 23.21 22.29 5.89
N GLY A 306 24.07 22.09 4.90
CA GLY A 306 25.23 22.99 4.65
C GLY A 306 26.41 22.75 5.57
N LEU A 307 26.48 21.64 6.28
CA LEU A 307 27.51 21.31 7.25
C LEU A 307 28.51 20.28 6.70
N GLU A 308 29.70 20.21 7.31
CA GLU A 308 30.71 19.22 6.96
C GLU A 308 30.35 17.83 7.53
N GLY A 309 29.82 16.95 6.67
CA GLY A 309 29.29 15.65 7.06
C GLY A 309 30.29 14.75 7.78
N SER A 310 31.59 14.82 7.42
CA SER A 310 32.66 14.03 8.06
C SER A 310 32.82 14.38 9.55
N VAL A 311 32.71 15.66 9.88
CA VAL A 311 32.82 16.14 11.26
C VAL A 311 31.62 15.69 12.09
N ILE A 312 30.43 15.74 11.49
CA ILE A 312 29.20 15.32 12.18
C ILE A 312 29.21 13.81 12.44
N VAL A 313 29.59 13.00 11.44
CA VAL A 313 29.67 11.52 11.59
C VAL A 313 30.66 11.16 12.71
N GLU A 314 31.87 11.74 12.74
CA GLU A 314 32.85 11.45 13.78
C GLU A 314 32.33 11.81 15.18
N LYS A 315 31.60 12.91 15.33
CA LYS A 315 30.97 13.26 16.61
C LYS A 315 29.90 12.29 17.03
N VAL A 316 28.99 11.91 16.10
CA VAL A 316 27.94 10.92 16.40
C VAL A 316 28.56 9.58 16.81
N ARG A 317 29.64 9.12 16.15
CA ARG A 317 30.36 7.89 16.54
C ARG A 317 31.03 7.95 17.91
N ALA A 318 31.35 9.15 18.39
CA ALA A 318 31.99 9.35 19.70
C ALA A 318 30.97 9.45 20.85
N GLU A 319 29.71 9.67 20.55
CA GLU A 319 28.64 9.74 21.53
C GLU A 319 28.14 8.36 21.93
N ALA A 320 27.22 8.32 22.90
CA ALA A 320 26.54 7.09 23.31
C ALA A 320 25.48 6.68 22.26
N ASP A 321 25.20 5.37 22.17
CA ASP A 321 24.16 4.83 21.29
C ASP A 321 22.84 5.59 21.46
N GLY A 322 22.21 5.95 20.34
CA GLY A 322 20.96 6.72 20.30
C GLY A 322 21.13 8.23 20.33
N ILE A 323 22.35 8.74 20.56
CA ILE A 323 22.66 10.18 20.43
C ILE A 323 23.01 10.47 18.98
N GLY A 324 22.18 11.25 18.30
CA GLY A 324 22.36 11.63 16.92
C GLY A 324 22.39 13.14 16.72
N PHE A 325 22.47 13.55 15.45
CA PHE A 325 22.52 14.96 15.06
C PHE A 325 21.15 15.45 14.58
N ASP A 326 20.55 16.38 15.36
CA ASP A 326 19.39 17.15 14.95
C ASP A 326 19.84 18.27 14.00
N ALA A 327 19.61 18.05 12.70
CA ALA A 327 20.03 18.98 11.66
C ALA A 327 19.22 20.29 11.65
N LEU A 328 17.99 20.29 12.21
CA LEU A 328 17.17 21.50 12.29
C LEU A 328 17.68 22.48 13.35
N ASN A 329 18.07 21.95 14.52
CA ASN A 329 18.55 22.77 15.65
C ASN A 329 20.06 22.76 15.78
N GLU A 330 20.78 22.05 14.92
CA GLU A 330 22.27 21.90 14.92
C GLU A 330 22.79 21.39 16.27
N LYS A 331 22.13 20.40 16.88
CA LYS A 331 22.48 19.89 18.22
C LYS A 331 22.57 18.36 18.21
N TYR A 332 23.38 17.85 19.15
CA TYR A 332 23.44 16.42 19.45
C TYR A 332 22.44 16.12 20.55
N VAL A 333 21.49 15.22 20.29
CA VAL A 333 20.38 14.91 21.18
C VAL A 333 20.10 13.40 21.19
N ASN A 334 19.42 12.92 22.24
CA ASN A 334 18.82 11.61 22.21
C ASN A 334 17.67 11.63 21.17
N MET A 335 17.85 10.88 20.07
CA MET A 335 16.96 10.94 18.91
C MET A 335 15.55 10.49 19.26
N ILE A 336 15.40 9.45 20.08
CA ILE A 336 14.08 8.95 20.49
C ILE A 336 13.36 9.97 21.38
N GLU A 337 14.04 10.53 22.37
CA GLU A 337 13.45 11.56 23.27
C GLU A 337 13.11 12.86 22.53
N ALA A 338 13.90 13.19 21.52
CA ALA A 338 13.65 14.35 20.66
C ALA A 338 12.55 14.11 19.61
N GLY A 339 11.97 12.88 19.53
CA GLY A 339 10.97 12.51 18.53
C GLY A 339 11.52 12.36 17.12
N ILE A 340 12.84 12.25 16.96
CA ILE A 340 13.50 12.02 15.66
C ILE A 340 13.71 10.51 15.52
N VAL A 341 12.71 9.84 14.96
CA VAL A 341 12.65 8.38 14.89
C VAL A 341 12.44 7.91 13.46
N ASP A 342 12.96 6.73 13.14
CA ASP A 342 12.71 6.03 11.88
C ASP A 342 12.03 4.68 12.14
N PRO A 343 11.16 4.20 11.24
CA PRO A 343 10.64 2.84 11.32
C PRO A 343 11.75 1.82 11.09
N THR A 344 11.87 0.84 11.98
CA THR A 344 12.90 -0.21 11.88
C THR A 344 12.81 -0.95 10.54
N LYS A 345 11.60 -1.30 10.11
CA LYS A 345 11.34 -1.99 8.84
C LYS A 345 11.90 -1.22 7.64
N VAL A 346 11.73 0.09 7.59
CA VAL A 346 12.23 0.93 6.50
C VAL A 346 13.74 0.94 6.46
N THR A 347 14.40 1.24 7.60
CA THR A 347 15.86 1.31 7.69
C THR A 347 16.52 -0.02 7.37
N ARG A 348 15.98 -1.12 7.92
CA ARG A 348 16.45 -2.49 7.65
C ARG A 348 16.29 -2.87 6.17
N SER A 349 15.11 -2.64 5.59
CA SER A 349 14.84 -2.97 4.20
C SER A 349 15.67 -2.15 3.23
N ALA A 350 15.92 -0.87 3.52
CA ALA A 350 16.78 -0.02 2.71
C ALA A 350 18.20 -0.58 2.62
N LEU A 351 18.79 -0.97 3.77
CA LEU A 351 20.14 -1.54 3.81
C LEU A 351 20.19 -2.90 3.08
N GLN A 352 19.19 -3.76 3.30
CA GLN A 352 19.11 -5.09 2.67
C GLN A 352 19.00 -4.98 1.15
N ASN A 353 18.10 -4.14 0.67
CA ASN A 353 17.87 -3.97 -0.77
C ASN A 353 19.07 -3.30 -1.44
N ALA A 354 19.66 -2.26 -0.83
CA ALA A 354 20.86 -1.62 -1.35
C ALA A 354 22.04 -2.59 -1.46
N SER A 355 22.26 -3.42 -0.44
CA SER A 355 23.29 -4.45 -0.45
C SER A 355 23.05 -5.51 -1.53
N SER A 356 21.80 -5.93 -1.75
CA SER A 356 21.43 -6.89 -2.78
C SER A 356 21.71 -6.34 -4.20
N VAL A 357 21.32 -5.09 -4.46
CA VAL A 357 21.57 -4.45 -5.76
C VAL A 357 23.06 -4.22 -5.97
N ALA A 358 23.80 -3.76 -4.97
CA ALA A 358 25.24 -3.58 -5.04
C ALA A 358 25.97 -4.90 -5.34
N ALA A 359 25.58 -6.00 -4.68
CA ALA A 359 26.13 -7.33 -4.93
C ALA A 359 25.87 -7.79 -6.38
N MET A 360 24.67 -7.52 -6.91
CA MET A 360 24.34 -7.84 -8.30
C MET A 360 25.22 -7.07 -9.28
N VAL A 361 25.44 -5.77 -9.06
CA VAL A 361 26.32 -4.96 -9.90
C VAL A 361 27.75 -5.47 -9.84
N LEU A 362 28.27 -5.81 -8.66
CA LEU A 362 29.64 -6.33 -8.47
C LEU A 362 29.87 -7.68 -9.16
N THR A 363 28.83 -8.48 -9.37
CA THR A 363 28.93 -9.80 -10.02
C THR A 363 28.70 -9.76 -11.54
N THR A 364 28.36 -8.60 -12.11
CA THR A 364 28.15 -8.44 -13.57
C THR A 364 29.42 -8.00 -14.29
N GLU A 365 29.68 -8.57 -15.48
CA GLU A 365 30.82 -8.18 -16.33
C GLU A 365 30.44 -7.12 -17.37
N GLY A 366 29.17 -6.89 -17.61
CA GLY A 366 28.68 -5.92 -18.59
C GLY A 366 27.29 -5.44 -18.29
N ALA A 367 26.98 -4.23 -18.72
CA ALA A 367 25.65 -3.64 -18.65
C ALA A 367 25.14 -3.35 -20.06
N VAL A 368 23.86 -3.65 -20.29
CA VAL A 368 23.14 -3.32 -21.52
C VAL A 368 22.12 -2.26 -21.20
N ALA A 369 22.18 -1.13 -21.86
CA ALA A 369 21.22 -0.03 -21.72
C ALA A 369 20.69 0.39 -23.08
N ASP A 370 19.47 0.92 -23.11
CA ASP A 370 18.92 1.52 -24.31
C ASP A 370 19.73 2.77 -24.69
N ILE A 371 19.96 2.93 -25.99
CA ILE A 371 20.58 4.16 -26.52
C ILE A 371 19.51 5.26 -26.45
N GLU A 372 19.84 6.36 -25.81
CA GLU A 372 18.99 7.55 -25.79
C GLU A 372 18.66 7.95 -27.25
N LYS A 373 17.38 7.90 -27.61
CA LYS A 373 16.92 8.37 -28.92
C LYS A 373 16.90 9.89 -28.86
N GLU A 374 17.67 10.52 -29.74
CA GLU A 374 17.55 11.98 -29.95
C GLU A 374 16.08 12.29 -30.26
N ASP A 375 15.50 13.17 -29.47
CA ASP A 375 14.11 13.60 -29.69
C ASP A 375 14.02 14.34 -31.05
N PRO A 376 13.27 13.82 -32.03
CA PRO A 376 13.19 14.45 -33.35
C PRO A 376 12.69 15.89 -33.30
N MET A 377 11.97 16.26 -32.23
CA MET A 377 11.53 17.63 -32.01
C MET A 377 12.65 18.58 -31.54
N ALA A 378 13.62 18.10 -30.77
CA ALA A 378 14.77 18.90 -30.34
C ALA A 378 15.69 19.23 -31.55
N ALA A 379 15.84 18.30 -32.48
CA ALA A 379 16.61 18.50 -33.73
C ALA A 379 15.93 19.55 -34.66
N MET A 380 14.59 19.60 -34.71
CA MET A 380 13.86 20.59 -35.50
C MET A 380 13.89 21.98 -34.88
N ALA A 381 13.91 22.11 -33.56
CA ALA A 381 14.02 23.40 -32.87
C ALA A 381 15.36 24.11 -33.11
N GLY A 382 16.44 23.36 -33.30
CA GLY A 382 17.77 23.88 -33.61
C GLY A 382 17.96 24.38 -35.04
N MET A 383 17.16 23.91 -36.00
CA MET A 383 17.22 24.34 -37.42
C MET A 383 16.34 25.55 -37.76
N GLY A 384 15.39 25.93 -36.87
CA GLY A 384 14.49 27.07 -37.08
C GLY A 384 15.07 28.46 -36.79
N GLY A 385 16.28 28.56 -36.27
CA GLY A 385 16.91 29.83 -35.83
C GLY A 385 17.80 30.56 -36.83
N MET A 386 17.98 30.08 -38.06
CA MET A 386 18.98 30.65 -39.00
C MET A 386 18.39 31.10 -40.33
N GLY A 387 17.20 31.65 -40.33
CA GLY A 387 16.53 32.14 -41.53
C GLY A 387 15.84 33.48 -41.36
N GLY A 388 16.55 34.52 -40.99
CA GLY A 388 15.94 35.85 -40.81
C GLY A 388 16.91 37.01 -40.83
N MET A 389 17.73 37.13 -41.91
CA MET A 389 18.42 38.38 -42.15
C MET A 389 18.77 38.49 -43.63
N GLY A 390 18.00 39.21 -44.39
CA GLY A 390 18.33 39.55 -45.77
C GLY A 390 17.14 40.12 -46.55
N GLY A 391 17.05 41.45 -46.63
CA GLY A 391 16.17 42.06 -47.58
C GLY A 391 15.69 43.44 -47.23
N MET A 392 16.63 44.39 -47.18
CA MET A 392 16.34 45.80 -47.40
C MET A 392 16.81 46.15 -48.82
N MET A 393 15.91 46.46 -49.68
CA MET A 393 15.97 47.60 -50.62
C MET A 393 14.57 47.89 -51.08
#